data_f16bb39e107377ddf3387d990b16c477
#
_entry.id   f16bb39e107377ddf3387d990b16c477
#
_cell.length_a   1.000
_cell.length_b   1.000
_cell.length_c   1.000
_cell.angle_alpha   90.00
_cell.angle_beta   90.00
_cell.angle_gamma   90.00
#
_symmetry.space_group_name_H-M   'P 1'
#
loop_
_entity.id
_entity.type
_entity.pdbx_description
1 polymer ?
#
loop_
_entity_poly.entity_id
_entity_poly.type
_entity_poly.pdbx_seq_one_letter_code
_entity_poly.pdbx_strand_id
1 'polypeptide(L)'
;MTNITLLKSSDFQVSNWSGGKTKQLYLFPPTGHYGKREFDYRLSTATVEAAESEFSDLSGFHRILMSLDHPLRLLNASRQEETVLDPFTPYFFEGSDSITSRGTCTDFNLIYSD
;
A
#
# COMPACT_ATOMS: atom_id res chain seq x y z
N MET A 1 12.14 -9.66 -24.92
CA MET A 1 10.70 -10.01 -25.03
C MET A 1 9.96 -9.36 -23.87
N THR A 2 8.84 -8.75 -24.16
CA THR A 2 8.00 -8.13 -23.14
C THR A 2 6.87 -9.08 -22.78
N ASN A 3 6.71 -9.36 -21.49
CA ASN A 3 5.57 -10.11 -20.99
C ASN A 3 4.47 -9.13 -20.59
N ILE A 4 3.26 -9.42 -21.03
CA ILE A 4 2.08 -8.60 -20.72
C ILE A 4 1.09 -9.47 -19.96
N THR A 5 0.67 -8.99 -18.79
CA THR A 5 -0.36 -9.63 -18.01
C THR A 5 -1.58 -8.71 -17.99
N LEU A 6 -2.72 -9.23 -18.44
CA LEU A 6 -3.98 -8.50 -18.42
C LEU A 6 -4.77 -8.89 -17.17
N LEU A 7 -5.17 -7.90 -16.39
CA LEU A 7 -5.97 -8.10 -15.20
C LEU A 7 -7.37 -7.52 -15.41
N LYS A 8 -8.36 -8.30 -15.01
CA LYS A 8 -9.77 -7.90 -15.06
C LYS A 8 -10.25 -7.66 -13.64
N SER A 9 -11.32 -6.89 -13.47
CA SER A 9 -11.89 -6.63 -12.15
C SER A 9 -12.25 -7.91 -11.39
N SER A 10 -12.58 -8.98 -12.11
CA SER A 10 -12.85 -10.29 -11.49
C SER A 10 -11.61 -10.97 -10.91
N ASP A 11 -10.41 -10.54 -11.32
CA ASP A 11 -9.14 -11.07 -10.79
C ASP A 11 -8.73 -10.38 -9.49
N PHE A 12 -9.38 -9.30 -9.11
CA PHE A 12 -9.02 -8.51 -7.93
C PHE A 12 -9.63 -9.12 -6.68
N GLN A 13 -8.86 -9.10 -5.60
CA GLN A 13 -9.31 -9.59 -4.29
C GLN A 13 -9.49 -8.42 -3.35
N VAL A 14 -10.68 -8.32 -2.75
CA VAL A 14 -11.01 -7.26 -1.80
C VAL A 14 -10.95 -7.82 -0.39
N SER A 15 -10.27 -7.10 0.49
CA SER A 15 -10.21 -7.42 1.91
C SER A 15 -10.43 -6.16 2.75
N ASN A 16 -10.83 -6.36 4.01
CA ASN A 16 -10.98 -5.26 4.94
C ASN A 16 -9.73 -5.12 5.80
N TRP A 17 -9.42 -3.88 6.16
CA TRP A 17 -8.39 -3.57 7.15
C TRP A 17 -8.93 -2.49 8.09
N SER A 18 -8.22 -2.19 9.19
CA SER A 18 -8.73 -1.28 10.23
C SER A 18 -9.05 0.13 9.72
N GLY A 19 -8.40 0.58 8.66
CA GLY A 19 -8.60 1.92 8.08
C GLY A 19 -9.56 1.97 6.90
N GLY A 20 -10.01 0.82 6.37
CA GLY A 20 -10.85 0.78 5.18
C GLY A 20 -10.81 -0.55 4.45
N LYS A 21 -10.73 -0.50 3.12
CA LYS A 21 -10.71 -1.69 2.26
C LYS A 21 -9.49 -1.67 1.35
N THR A 22 -8.95 -2.86 1.07
CA THR A 22 -7.86 -3.05 0.12
C THR A 22 -8.32 -3.92 -1.04
N LYS A 23 -7.99 -3.51 -2.25
CA LYS A 23 -8.18 -4.30 -3.46
C LYS A 23 -6.82 -4.73 -3.96
N GLN A 24 -6.51 -6.03 -3.87
CA GLN A 24 -5.28 -6.57 -4.41
C GLN A 24 -5.40 -6.66 -5.93
N LEU A 25 -4.52 -5.97 -6.64
CA LEU A 25 -4.49 -5.98 -8.09
C LEU A 25 -3.62 -7.12 -8.61
N TYR A 26 -2.46 -7.33 -8.00
CA TYR A 26 -1.55 -8.40 -8.40
C TYR A 26 -0.59 -8.74 -7.26
N LEU A 27 -0.31 -10.04 -7.13
CA LEU A 27 0.70 -10.58 -6.21
C LEU A 27 1.61 -11.49 -7.01
N PHE A 28 2.92 -11.27 -6.90
CA PHE A 28 3.90 -12.11 -7.60
C PHE A 28 4.83 -12.78 -6.58
N PRO A 29 5.10 -14.07 -6.69
CA PRO A 29 4.48 -14.99 -7.67
C PRO A 29 2.99 -15.24 -7.34
N PRO A 30 2.16 -15.60 -8.34
CA PRO A 30 0.72 -15.81 -8.12
C PRO A 30 0.40 -16.89 -7.08
N THR A 31 1.34 -17.79 -6.83
CA THR A 31 1.22 -18.84 -5.81
C THR A 31 1.58 -18.35 -4.40
N GLY A 32 2.00 -17.10 -4.26
CA GLY A 32 2.37 -16.54 -2.98
C GLY A 32 1.18 -16.23 -2.07
N HIS A 33 1.49 -15.84 -0.84
CA HIS A 33 0.51 -15.51 0.19
C HIS A 33 0.89 -14.21 0.89
N TYR A 34 0.05 -13.20 0.79
CA TYR A 34 0.30 -11.92 1.44
C TYR A 34 0.39 -12.06 2.97
N GLY A 35 -0.58 -12.75 3.57
CA GLY A 35 -0.63 -12.92 5.03
C GLY A 35 0.57 -13.66 5.61
N LYS A 36 1.19 -14.53 4.82
CA LYS A 36 2.38 -15.28 5.21
C LYS A 36 3.68 -14.57 4.83
N ARG A 37 3.58 -13.43 4.16
CA ARG A 37 4.73 -12.68 3.65
C ARG A 37 5.53 -13.46 2.60
N GLU A 38 4.87 -14.33 1.86
CA GLU A 38 5.46 -15.19 0.82
C GLU A 38 5.15 -14.60 -0.55
N PHE A 39 5.84 -13.52 -0.92
CA PHE A 39 5.69 -12.87 -2.22
C PHE A 39 6.90 -11.95 -2.48
N ASP A 40 7.13 -11.63 -3.76
CA ASP A 40 8.20 -10.74 -4.17
C ASP A 40 7.70 -9.29 -4.29
N TYR A 41 6.50 -9.10 -4.85
CA TYR A 41 5.86 -7.79 -4.86
C TYR A 41 4.33 -7.92 -4.91
N ARG A 42 3.69 -6.85 -4.48
CA ARG A 42 2.23 -6.73 -4.46
C ARG A 42 1.81 -5.36 -4.90
N LEU A 43 0.86 -5.30 -5.84
CA LEU A 43 0.18 -4.07 -6.25
C LEU A 43 -1.23 -4.08 -5.67
N SER A 44 -1.62 -2.98 -5.05
CA SER A 44 -2.95 -2.84 -4.49
C SER A 44 -3.42 -1.41 -4.52
N THR A 45 -4.74 -1.24 -4.47
CA THR A 45 -5.36 0.04 -4.14
C THR A 45 -6.10 -0.14 -2.82
N ALA A 46 -6.21 0.93 -2.05
CA ALA A 46 -6.93 0.89 -0.79
C ALA A 46 -7.76 2.15 -0.61
N THR A 47 -8.89 2.00 0.07
CA THR A 47 -9.62 3.15 0.60
C THR A 47 -9.18 3.35 2.04
N VAL A 48 -8.86 4.60 2.37
CA VAL A 48 -8.58 5.01 3.74
C VAL A 48 -9.83 5.76 4.20
N GLU A 49 -10.68 5.08 4.95
CA GLU A 49 -11.99 5.59 5.36
C GLU A 49 -11.99 6.15 6.78
N ALA A 50 -11.07 5.70 7.61
CA ALA A 50 -10.89 6.22 8.96
C ALA A 50 -10.09 7.52 8.94
N ALA A 51 -10.45 8.47 9.81
CA ALA A 51 -9.76 9.75 9.90
C ALA A 51 -8.28 9.59 10.28
N GLU A 52 -7.96 8.55 11.02
CA GLU A 52 -6.60 8.19 11.41
C GLU A 52 -6.42 6.68 11.29
N SER A 53 -5.30 6.25 10.70
CA SER A 53 -5.04 4.82 10.46
C SER A 53 -3.56 4.53 10.71
N GLU A 54 -3.28 3.32 11.22
CA GLU A 54 -1.93 2.80 11.36
C GLU A 54 -1.67 1.75 10.30
N PHE A 55 -0.48 1.81 9.69
CA PHE A 55 -0.10 0.88 8.65
C PHE A 55 0.56 -0.36 9.26
N SER A 56 0.32 -1.51 8.63
CA SER A 56 0.90 -2.78 9.09
C SER A 56 2.42 -2.78 8.99
N ASP A 57 3.05 -3.46 9.94
CA ASP A 57 4.48 -3.73 9.89
C ASP A 57 4.74 -4.80 8.83
N LEU A 58 5.58 -4.46 7.85
CA LEU A 58 6.00 -5.35 6.77
C LEU A 58 7.52 -5.38 6.68
N SER A 59 8.17 -5.71 7.80
CA SER A 59 9.63 -5.79 7.86
C SER A 59 10.18 -6.70 6.77
N GLY A 60 11.25 -6.30 6.11
CA GLY A 60 11.84 -7.02 4.99
C GLY A 60 11.32 -6.58 3.63
N PHE A 61 10.36 -5.67 3.60
CA PHE A 61 9.79 -5.12 2.36
C PHE A 61 10.01 -3.62 2.28
N HIS A 62 10.10 -3.13 1.03
CA HIS A 62 10.09 -1.71 0.70
C HIS A 62 8.68 -1.34 0.25
N ARG A 63 8.28 -0.10 0.47
CA ARG A 63 6.92 0.33 0.16
C ARG A 63 6.92 1.67 -0.56
N ILE A 64 5.99 1.80 -1.51
CA ILE A 64 5.69 3.06 -2.19
C ILE A 64 4.19 3.28 -2.10
N LEU A 65 3.80 4.45 -1.62
CA LEU A 65 2.41 4.83 -1.43
C LEU A 65 2.12 6.11 -2.22
N MET A 66 0.95 6.17 -2.85
CA MET A 66 0.52 7.35 -3.58
C MET A 66 -0.98 7.53 -3.41
N SER A 67 -1.42 8.73 -2.99
CA SER A 67 -2.84 9.05 -3.02
C SER A 67 -3.31 9.28 -4.45
N LEU A 68 -4.51 8.85 -4.78
CA LEU A 68 -5.09 8.99 -6.11
C LEU A 68 -6.14 10.11 -6.19
N ASP A 69 -6.58 10.68 -5.06
CA ASP A 69 -7.68 11.64 -5.06
C ASP A 69 -7.51 12.81 -4.08
N HIS A 70 -7.28 12.54 -2.79
CA HIS A 70 -7.23 13.58 -1.78
C HIS A 70 -5.88 13.64 -1.08
N PRO A 71 -5.47 14.80 -0.55
CA PRO A 71 -4.23 14.88 0.22
C PRO A 71 -4.27 13.94 1.43
N LEU A 72 -3.13 13.37 1.76
CA LEU A 72 -2.99 12.45 2.88
C LEU A 72 -1.80 12.89 3.73
N ARG A 73 -2.01 13.09 5.03
CA ARG A 73 -0.93 13.41 5.95
C ARG A 73 -0.34 12.12 6.49
N LEU A 74 0.97 11.98 6.38
CA LEU A 74 1.70 10.82 6.88
C LEU A 74 2.66 11.24 7.98
N LEU A 75 2.61 10.50 9.08
CA LEU A 75 3.56 10.63 10.18
C LEU A 75 4.39 9.35 10.21
N ASN A 76 5.69 9.51 9.95
CA ASN A 76 6.65 8.41 10.03
C ASN A 76 7.43 8.56 11.33
N ALA A 77 7.01 7.84 12.36
CA ALA A 77 7.64 7.92 13.68
C ALA A 77 9.06 7.39 13.67
N SER A 78 9.36 6.40 12.82
CA SER A 78 10.69 5.81 12.71
C SER A 78 11.72 6.79 12.19
N ARG A 79 11.31 7.72 11.32
CA ARG A 79 12.20 8.75 10.74
C ARG A 79 11.97 10.14 11.34
N GLN A 80 10.99 10.28 12.23
CA GLN A 80 10.60 11.58 12.79
C GLN A 80 10.22 12.58 11.68
N GLU A 81 9.47 12.09 10.69
CA GLU A 81 9.02 12.88 9.56
C GLU A 81 7.50 13.04 9.56
N GLU A 82 7.05 14.21 9.12
CA GLU A 82 5.65 14.46 8.82
C GLU A 82 5.56 15.02 7.41
N THR A 83 4.73 14.41 6.57
CA THR A 83 4.61 14.77 5.16
C THR A 83 3.15 14.83 4.77
N VAL A 84 2.77 15.85 4.00
CA VAL A 84 1.47 15.90 3.34
C VAL A 84 1.68 15.49 1.89
N LEU A 85 1.06 14.38 1.51
CA LEU A 85 1.09 13.89 0.14
C LEU A 85 -0.05 14.50 -0.65
N ASP A 86 0.27 15.31 -1.66
CA ASP A 86 -0.69 15.68 -2.66
C ASP A 86 -0.99 14.48 -3.56
N PRO A 87 -2.16 14.43 -4.23
CA PRO A 87 -2.47 13.34 -5.14
C PRO A 87 -1.36 13.11 -6.17
N PHE A 88 -1.11 11.84 -6.48
CA PHE A 88 -0.13 11.37 -7.46
C PHE A 88 1.33 11.67 -7.10
N THR A 89 1.61 11.94 -5.84
CA THR A 89 2.99 12.10 -5.34
C THR A 89 3.41 10.84 -4.61
N PRO A 90 4.39 10.07 -5.12
CA PRO A 90 4.83 8.84 -4.45
C PRO A 90 5.62 9.14 -3.18
N TYR A 91 5.37 8.36 -2.16
CA TYR A 91 6.11 8.39 -0.89
C TYR A 91 6.79 7.04 -0.67
N PHE A 92 8.09 7.07 -0.50
CA PHE A 92 8.92 5.87 -0.29
C PHE A 92 9.18 5.69 1.20
N PHE A 93 8.92 4.48 1.71
CA PHE A 93 9.24 4.15 3.10
C PHE A 93 9.53 2.66 3.24
N GLU A 94 10.14 2.30 4.36
CA GLU A 94 10.40 0.89 4.65
C GLU A 94 9.20 0.24 5.30
N GLY A 95 8.98 -1.06 5.03
CA GLY A 95 7.87 -1.79 5.61
C GLY A 95 7.93 -1.86 7.14
N SER A 96 9.12 -1.73 7.71
CA SER A 96 9.32 -1.68 9.17
C SER A 96 9.07 -0.31 9.78
N ASP A 97 8.89 0.74 8.96
CA ASP A 97 8.61 2.07 9.48
C ASP A 97 7.24 2.12 10.16
N SER A 98 7.16 2.87 11.25
CA SER A 98 5.90 3.09 11.95
C SER A 98 5.18 4.28 11.32
N ILE A 99 4.14 4.01 10.55
CA ILE A 99 3.41 5.01 9.77
C ILE A 99 2.00 5.15 10.32
N THR A 100 1.60 6.39 10.58
CA THR A 100 0.22 6.78 10.86
C THR A 100 -0.24 7.74 9.77
N SER A 101 -1.42 7.51 9.20
CA SER A 101 -2.01 8.44 8.24
C SER A 101 -3.16 9.20 8.86
N ARG A 102 -3.34 10.46 8.45
CA ARG A 102 -4.49 11.30 8.78
C ARG A 102 -5.11 11.83 7.51
N GLY A 103 -6.43 11.66 7.39
CA GLY A 103 -7.19 12.00 6.22
C GLY A 103 -7.78 10.77 5.55
N THR A 104 -8.71 10.99 4.64
CA THR A 104 -9.37 9.92 3.88
C THR A 104 -9.00 10.06 2.41
N CYS A 105 -8.73 8.93 1.76
CA CYS A 105 -8.38 8.92 0.35
C CYS A 105 -8.53 7.52 -0.24
N THR A 106 -8.38 7.44 -1.56
CA THR A 106 -8.05 6.20 -2.25
C THR A 106 -6.57 6.26 -2.58
N ASP A 107 -5.84 5.20 -2.28
CA ASP A 107 -4.40 5.15 -2.53
C ASP A 107 -4.00 4.00 -3.45
N PHE A 108 -2.78 4.08 -3.95
CA PHE A 108 -2.10 3.02 -4.70
C PHE A 108 -0.86 2.63 -3.94
N ASN A 109 -0.68 1.32 -3.76
CA ASN A 109 0.43 0.74 -2.99
C ASN A 109 1.24 -0.23 -3.81
N LEU A 110 2.56 -0.10 -3.73
CA LEU A 110 3.51 -1.12 -4.16
C LEU A 110 4.32 -1.57 -2.96
N ILE A 111 4.34 -2.87 -2.70
CA ILE A 111 5.12 -3.51 -1.65
C ILE A 111 6.04 -4.52 -2.34
N TYR A 112 7.35 -4.44 -2.09
CA TYR A 112 8.30 -5.32 -2.78
C TYR A 112 9.48 -5.68 -1.89
N SER A 113 10.05 -6.86 -2.14
CA SER A 113 11.27 -7.34 -1.49
C SER A 113 12.49 -7.09 -2.36
N ASP A 114 13.65 -7.22 -1.77
CA ASP A 114 14.92 -7.17 -2.52
C ASP A 114 15.08 -8.37 -3.47
#